data_f3f9b9b969c8c671cad4eeeaf48d1ef9
#
_entry.id   f3f9b9b969c8c671cad4eeeaf48d1ef9
#
_cell.length_a   1.000
_cell.length_b   1.000
_cell.length_c   1.000
_cell.angle_alpha   90.00
_cell.angle_beta   90.00
_cell.angle_gamma   90.00
#
_symmetry.space_group_name_H-M   'P 1'
#
loop_
_entity.id
_entity.type
_entity.pdbx_description
1 polymer ?
#
loop_
_entity_poly.entity_id
_entity_poly.type
_entity_poly.pdbx_seq_one_letter_code
_entity_poly.pdbx_strand_id
1 'polypeptide(L)'
;MKKIFNKKIGILAFSLVCAGLVNATPVRNANKAVELVEESIINHGFDNGQGTECMKFYVGETDDEFEIDVHSDNEKCGGDPDVEPRLFSYTVDKETGELATDNFSYAEDQGIDWEGDFLPID
;
A
#
# COMPACT_ATOMS: atom_id res chain seq x y z
N MET A 1 -11.38 5.94 5.75
CA MET A 1 -11.87 5.38 5.94
C MET A 1 -12.75 4.87 6.15
N LYS A 2 -12.91 4.46 5.78
CA LYS A 2 -13.61 3.86 5.97
C LYS A 2 -14.80 3.46 5.74
N LYS A 3 -15.28 3.11 5.32
CA LYS A 3 -16.39 2.87 5.26
C LYS A 3 -17.30 2.37 5.74
N ILE A 4 -17.97 2.45 5.85
CA ILE A 4 -18.82 1.86 6.53
C ILE A 4 -19.83 1.48 6.44
N PHE A 5 -20.32 1.27 6.27
CA PHE A 5 -21.14 0.66 6.49
C PHE A 5 -22.25 0.35 6.55
N ASN A 6 -22.90 0.35 6.46
CA ASN A 6 -23.84 -0.03 6.80
C ASN A 6 -24.86 -0.47 6.92
N LYS A 7 -25.50 -0.49 6.91
CA LYS A 7 -26.26 -0.78 7.36
C LYS A 7 -27.18 -1.31 7.76
N LYS A 8 -27.52 -1.27 7.81
CA LYS A 8 -28.11 -1.62 8.51
C LYS A 8 -28.61 -2.12 9.10
N ILE A 9 -28.76 -1.87 8.94
CA ILE A 9 -28.98 -2.18 9.77
C ILE A 9 -29.48 -2.55 10.36
N GLY A 10 -29.77 -2.49 10.11
CA GLY A 10 -29.89 -2.47 10.94
C GLY A 10 -30.38 -2.96 11.48
N ILE A 11 -30.77 -2.84 11.25
CA ILE A 11 -30.82 -2.98 11.98
C ILE A 11 -31.02 -3.53 12.49
N LEU A 12 -31.36 -3.39 12.18
CA LEU A 12 -31.17 -3.64 12.88
C LEU A 12 -31.02 -4.15 13.33
N ALA A 13 -31.37 -4.10 13.09
CA ALA A 13 -30.82 -4.26 13.65
C ALA A 13 -30.56 -4.67 13.93
N PHE A 14 -30.29 -4.57 13.71
CA PHE A 14 -29.55 -4.66 14.15
C PHE A 14 -29.02 -4.81 14.42
N SER A 15 -29.48 -4.56 14.14
CA SER A 15 -28.58 -4.34 14.47
C SER A 15 -28.01 -4.61 14.58
N LEU A 16 -27.84 -4.45 14.26
CA LEU A 16 -26.94 -4.47 14.28
C LEU A 16 -26.24 -4.51 14.18
N VAL A 17 -25.98 -4.38 13.90
CA VAL A 17 -25.12 -4.13 13.83
C VAL A 17 -24.50 -3.96 13.52
N CYS A 18 -24.01 -3.59 13.15
CA CYS A 18 -23.30 -3.24 12.89
C CYS A 18 -22.93 -2.74 12.46
N ALA A 19 -22.96 -2.40 12.39
CA ALA A 19 -22.55 -1.53 11.99
C ALA A 19 -21.51 -0.92 11.44
N GLY A 20 -21.22 0.14 10.96
CA GLY A 20 -20.03 0.59 10.31
C GLY A 20 -18.77 -0.16 10.71
N LEU A 21 -18.59 -1.24 10.14
CA LEU A 21 -17.44 -2.05 10.47
C LEU A 21 -16.26 -1.63 9.66
N VAL A 22 -15.16 -1.43 10.34
CA VAL A 22 -13.87 -1.38 9.68
C VAL A 22 -13.46 -2.82 9.46
N ASN A 23 -13.26 -3.18 8.21
CA ASN A 23 -12.84 -4.52 7.86
C ASN A 23 -11.33 -4.62 7.92
N ALA A 24 -10.81 -4.82 9.14
CA ALA A 24 -9.41 -5.10 9.30
C ALA A 24 -9.13 -6.50 8.75
N THR A 25 -8.19 -6.60 7.82
CA THR A 25 -7.80 -7.86 7.21
C THR A 25 -6.35 -8.14 7.56
N PRO A 26 -6.08 -9.05 8.48
CA PRO A 26 -4.71 -9.36 8.85
C PRO A 26 -3.87 -9.82 7.65
N VAL A 27 -2.64 -9.36 7.60
CA VAL A 27 -1.67 -9.73 6.57
C VAL A 27 -0.61 -10.58 7.23
N ARG A 28 -0.54 -11.85 6.85
CA ARG A 28 0.26 -12.83 7.57
C ARG A 28 1.55 -13.22 6.87
N ASN A 29 1.70 -12.84 5.62
CA ASN A 29 2.89 -13.24 4.89
C ASN A 29 3.30 -12.16 3.89
N ALA A 30 4.56 -12.24 3.46
CA ALA A 30 5.15 -11.27 2.57
C ALA A 30 4.45 -11.22 1.21
N ASN A 31 4.02 -12.36 0.69
CA ASN A 31 3.36 -12.38 -0.62
C ASN A 31 2.08 -11.57 -0.62
N LYS A 32 1.30 -11.68 0.46
CA LYS A 32 0.06 -10.90 0.57
C LYS A 32 0.36 -9.42 0.71
N ALA A 33 1.40 -9.08 1.47
CA ALA A 33 1.82 -7.68 1.62
C ALA A 33 2.20 -7.08 0.27
N VAL A 34 2.99 -7.82 -0.52
CA VAL A 34 3.39 -7.36 -1.86
C VAL A 34 2.18 -7.18 -2.77
N GLU A 35 1.23 -8.10 -2.73
CA GLU A 35 0.00 -7.98 -3.53
C GLU A 35 -0.75 -6.68 -3.23
N LEU A 36 -0.88 -6.35 -1.95
CA LEU A 36 -1.56 -5.12 -1.56
C LEU A 36 -0.82 -3.89 -2.06
N VAL A 37 0.49 -3.91 -1.99
CA VAL A 37 1.32 -2.81 -2.47
C VAL A 37 1.19 -2.68 -3.99
N GLU A 38 1.24 -3.80 -4.71
CA GLU A 38 1.08 -3.77 -6.17
C GLU A 38 -0.27 -3.18 -6.58
N GLU A 39 -1.33 -3.59 -5.89
CA GLU A 39 -2.66 -3.04 -6.12
C GLU A 39 -2.69 -1.54 -5.93
N SER A 40 -2.09 -1.07 -4.85
CA SER A 40 -2.04 0.35 -4.55
C SER A 40 -1.27 1.12 -5.63
N ILE A 41 -0.13 0.59 -6.05
CA ILE A 41 0.70 1.20 -7.10
C ILE A 41 -0.12 1.37 -8.38
N ILE A 42 -0.83 0.33 -8.77
CA ILE A 42 -1.62 0.35 -10.00
C ILE A 42 -2.80 1.32 -9.86
N ASN A 43 -3.51 1.26 -8.74
CA ASN A 43 -4.68 2.08 -8.51
C ASN A 43 -4.36 3.57 -8.47
N HIS A 44 -3.17 3.92 -8.01
CA HIS A 44 -2.74 5.32 -7.93
C HIS A 44 -1.91 5.76 -9.14
N GLY A 45 -1.66 4.85 -10.08
CA GLY A 45 -0.93 5.18 -11.29
C GLY A 45 0.56 5.37 -11.10
N PHE A 46 1.13 4.86 -10.02
CA PHE A 46 2.57 4.99 -9.76
C PHE A 46 3.42 4.15 -10.71
N ASP A 47 2.79 3.30 -11.48
CA ASP A 47 3.44 2.46 -12.49
C ASP A 47 3.47 3.12 -13.86
N ASN A 48 2.94 4.32 -13.99
CA ASN A 48 2.81 5.05 -15.26
C ASN A 48 2.04 4.24 -16.31
N GLY A 49 1.10 3.40 -15.85
CA GLY A 49 0.28 2.59 -16.74
C GLY A 49 0.97 1.36 -17.31
N GLN A 50 2.17 1.03 -16.82
CA GLN A 50 2.97 -0.07 -17.35
C GLN A 50 2.88 -1.36 -16.53
N GLY A 51 2.20 -1.31 -15.38
CA GLY A 51 2.16 -2.43 -14.45
C GLY A 51 3.42 -2.49 -13.61
N THR A 52 3.52 -3.54 -12.79
CA THR A 52 4.61 -3.65 -11.83
C THR A 52 5.73 -4.58 -12.31
N GLU A 53 5.72 -4.98 -13.59
CA GLU A 53 6.70 -5.93 -14.12
C GLU A 53 8.12 -5.38 -14.12
N CYS A 54 8.27 -4.05 -14.17
CA CYS A 54 9.58 -3.41 -14.17
C CYS A 54 10.01 -2.97 -12.79
N MET A 55 9.40 -3.55 -11.76
CA MET A 55 9.69 -3.22 -10.38
C MET A 55 10.17 -4.44 -9.62
N LYS A 56 11.05 -4.21 -8.64
CA LYS A 56 11.48 -5.23 -7.70
C LYS A 56 11.03 -4.81 -6.32
N PHE A 57 10.59 -5.79 -5.52
CA PHE A 57 10.06 -5.55 -4.19
C PHE A 57 10.96 -6.23 -3.17
N TYR A 58 11.55 -5.44 -2.29
CA TYR A 58 12.38 -5.95 -1.20
C TYR A 58 11.58 -5.85 0.09
N VAL A 59 11.39 -6.97 0.74
CA VAL A 59 10.51 -7.05 1.91
C VAL A 59 11.32 -7.23 3.18
N GLY A 60 11.13 -6.29 4.11
CA GLY A 60 11.58 -6.43 5.48
C GLY A 60 10.38 -6.67 6.37
N GLU A 61 10.62 -7.13 7.58
CA GLU A 61 9.54 -7.46 8.49
C GLU A 61 9.89 -7.07 9.91
N THR A 62 8.93 -6.43 10.59
CA THR A 62 9.01 -6.19 12.03
C THR A 62 7.87 -6.95 12.69
N ASP A 63 7.72 -6.82 14.00
CA ASP A 63 6.62 -7.47 14.72
C ASP A 63 5.26 -6.93 14.27
N ASP A 64 5.20 -5.66 13.86
CA ASP A 64 3.95 -4.96 13.59
C ASP A 64 3.63 -4.78 12.11
N GLU A 65 4.63 -4.81 11.25
CA GLU A 65 4.41 -4.45 9.85
C GLU A 65 5.42 -5.10 8.92
N PHE A 66 5.06 -5.12 7.63
CA PHE A 66 6.00 -5.40 6.55
C PHE A 66 6.47 -4.08 5.98
N GLU A 67 7.76 -4.00 5.66
CA GLU A 67 8.35 -2.84 5.00
C GLU A 67 8.74 -3.27 3.60
N ILE A 68 8.25 -2.56 2.60
CA ILE A 68 8.46 -2.96 1.21
C ILE A 68 9.12 -1.82 0.46
N ASP A 69 10.37 -2.02 0.05
CA ASP A 69 11.08 -1.06 -0.79
C ASP A 69 10.87 -1.43 -2.24
N VAL A 70 10.44 -0.46 -3.04
CA VAL A 70 10.17 -0.66 -4.46
C VAL A 70 11.29 -0.06 -5.26
N HIS A 71 11.93 -0.88 -6.07
CA HIS A 71 13.06 -0.49 -6.89
C HIS A 71 12.74 -0.70 -8.37
N SER A 72 13.41 0.05 -9.22
CA SER A 72 13.33 -0.16 -10.65
C SER A 72 14.14 -1.40 -11.03
N ASP A 73 13.58 -2.24 -11.90
CA ASP A 73 14.28 -3.41 -12.42
C ASP A 73 14.93 -3.05 -13.78
N ASN A 74 16.05 -2.41 -13.71
CA ASN A 74 16.75 -1.97 -14.94
C ASN A 74 17.27 -3.13 -15.76
N GLU A 75 17.61 -4.22 -15.10
CA GLU A 75 18.11 -5.41 -15.82
C GLU A 75 17.04 -5.98 -16.73
N LYS A 76 15.81 -5.99 -16.26
CA LYS A 76 14.68 -6.55 -17.02
C LYS A 76 14.14 -5.56 -18.04
N CYS A 77 14.06 -4.29 -17.67
CA CYS A 77 13.26 -3.32 -18.43
C CYS A 77 14.06 -2.20 -19.08
N GLY A 78 15.38 -2.25 -19.00
CA GLY A 78 16.24 -1.25 -19.62
C GLY A 78 16.79 -0.26 -18.63
N GLY A 79 17.86 0.39 -19.00
CA GLY A 79 18.64 1.25 -18.15
C GLY A 79 19.92 0.57 -17.76
N ASP A 80 20.67 1.16 -16.85
CA ASP A 80 21.93 0.59 -16.40
C ASP A 80 21.66 -0.62 -15.51
N PRO A 81 22.02 -1.85 -15.94
CA PRO A 81 21.71 -3.05 -15.16
C PRO A 81 22.49 -3.13 -13.84
N ASP A 82 23.55 -2.33 -13.71
CA ASP A 82 24.33 -2.29 -12.48
C ASP A 82 23.71 -1.36 -11.43
N VAL A 83 22.64 -0.66 -11.77
CA VAL A 83 21.96 0.28 -10.90
C VAL A 83 20.51 -0.15 -10.69
N GLU A 84 20.07 -0.08 -9.44
CA GLU A 84 18.74 -0.50 -9.07
C GLU A 84 18.12 0.58 -8.19
N PRO A 85 17.71 1.71 -8.80
CA PRO A 85 17.25 2.85 -8.01
C PRO A 85 16.01 2.53 -7.20
N ARG A 86 16.01 2.98 -5.94
CA ARG A 86 14.80 2.91 -5.12
C ARG A 86 13.83 3.98 -5.61
N LEU A 87 12.60 3.61 -5.81
CA LEU A 87 11.55 4.52 -6.27
C LEU A 87 10.79 5.11 -5.09
N PHE A 88 10.33 4.26 -4.20
CA PHE A 88 9.60 4.62 -2.99
C PHE A 88 9.45 3.38 -2.14
N SER A 89 8.85 3.55 -0.97
CA SER A 89 8.62 2.43 -0.05
C SER A 89 7.20 2.46 0.47
N TYR A 90 6.77 1.31 0.97
CA TYR A 90 5.48 1.13 1.62
C TYR A 90 5.66 0.44 2.95
N THR A 91 4.72 0.66 3.86
CA THR A 91 4.55 -0.21 5.02
C THR A 91 3.16 -0.83 4.95
N VAL A 92 3.05 -2.06 5.46
CA VAL A 92 1.78 -2.79 5.50
C VAL A 92 1.59 -3.24 6.94
N ASP A 93 0.54 -2.74 7.59
CA ASP A 93 0.22 -3.13 8.96
C ASP A 93 -0.22 -4.58 8.99
N LYS A 94 0.38 -5.39 9.86
CA LYS A 94 0.08 -6.83 9.93
C LYS A 94 -1.31 -7.14 10.45
N GLU A 95 -1.84 -6.29 11.31
CA GLU A 95 -3.14 -6.55 11.92
C GLU A 95 -4.30 -6.06 11.07
N THR A 96 -4.12 -4.95 10.37
CA THR A 96 -5.21 -4.28 9.67
C THR A 96 -5.10 -4.33 8.15
N GLY A 97 -3.88 -4.55 7.64
CA GLY A 97 -3.62 -4.46 6.20
C GLY A 97 -3.52 -3.02 5.69
N GLU A 98 -3.52 -2.05 6.58
CA GLU A 98 -3.42 -0.65 6.19
C GLU A 98 -2.05 -0.36 5.59
N LEU A 99 -2.06 0.46 4.54
CA LEU A 99 -0.85 0.82 3.83
C LEU A 99 -0.43 2.25 4.14
N ALA A 100 0.88 2.48 4.11
CA ALA A 100 1.43 3.84 4.12
C ALA A 100 2.59 3.87 3.16
N THR A 101 2.88 5.03 2.60
CA THR A 101 3.96 5.17 1.61
C THR A 101 4.69 6.49 1.78
N ASP A 102 5.98 6.48 1.42
CA ASP A 102 6.78 7.69 1.36
C ASP A 102 6.88 8.27 -0.05
N ASN A 103 5.97 7.88 -0.94
CA ASN A 103 5.96 8.32 -2.33
C ASN A 103 5.79 9.84 -2.42
N PHE A 104 6.80 10.52 -2.98
CA PHE A 104 6.80 11.97 -3.08
C PHE A 104 5.64 12.49 -3.92
N SER A 105 5.35 11.84 -5.05
CA SER A 105 4.27 12.26 -5.93
C SER A 105 2.91 12.19 -5.23
N TYR A 106 2.72 11.16 -4.42
CA TYR A 106 1.48 11.03 -3.66
C TYR A 106 1.33 12.18 -2.66
N ALA A 107 2.40 12.47 -1.92
CA ALA A 107 2.38 13.57 -0.95
C ALA A 107 2.06 14.90 -1.65
N GLU A 108 2.66 15.12 -2.80
CA GLU A 108 2.44 16.32 -3.60
C GLU A 108 0.98 16.44 -4.03
N ASP A 109 0.40 15.34 -4.50
CA ASP A 109 -1.00 15.30 -4.92
C ASP A 109 -1.96 15.57 -3.76
N GLN A 110 -1.55 15.20 -2.54
CA GLN A 110 -2.35 15.44 -1.34
C GLN A 110 -2.16 16.86 -0.78
N GLY A 111 -1.27 17.65 -1.38
CA GLY A 111 -1.00 19.01 -0.92
C GLY A 111 -0.22 19.04 0.38
N ILE A 112 0.57 18.02 0.65
CA ILE A 112 1.34 17.88 1.89
C ILE A 112 2.79 18.22 1.62
N ASP A 113 3.40 19.02 2.50
CA ASP A 113 4.83 19.28 2.44
C ASP A 113 5.56 18.00 2.86
N TRP A 114 6.18 17.36 1.90
CA TRP A 114 6.81 16.07 2.13
C TRP A 114 8.17 16.23 2.81
N GLU A 115 8.34 15.53 3.91
CA GLU A 115 9.59 15.53 4.67
C GLU A 115 10.17 14.13 4.82
N GLY A 116 9.78 13.22 3.92
CA GLY A 116 10.25 11.85 3.95
C GLY A 116 9.37 10.92 4.80
N ASP A 117 8.28 11.44 5.32
CA ASP A 117 7.40 10.66 6.18
C ASP A 117 6.49 9.72 5.36
N PHE A 118 6.04 8.67 6.01
CA PHE A 118 5.05 7.77 5.43
C PHE A 118 3.66 8.33 5.67
N LEU A 119 2.85 8.34 4.60
CA LEU A 119 1.47 8.82 4.63
C LEU A 119 0.52 7.67 4.38
N PRO A 120 -0.62 7.63 5.09
CA PRO A 120 -1.61 6.57 4.83
C PRO A 120 -2.07 6.59 3.37
N ILE A 121 -2.22 5.41 2.79
CA ILE A 121 -2.66 5.24 1.41
C ILE A 121 -3.40 3.91 1.32
N ASP A 122 -4.31 3.80 0.40
CA ASP A 122 -5.02 2.54 0.21
C ASP A 122 -4.70 1.83 -1.10
#